data_60ff6dd3006d1e65877c98f373ab659f
#
_entry.id   60ff6dd3006d1e65877c98f373ab659f
#
_cell.length_a   1.000
_cell.length_b   1.000
_cell.length_c   1.000
_cell.angle_alpha   90.00
_cell.angle_beta   90.00
_cell.angle_gamma   90.00
#
_symmetry.space_group_name_H-M   'P 1'
#
loop_
_entity.id
_entity.type
_entity.pdbx_description
1 polymer ?
#
loop_
_entity_poly.entity_id
_entity_poly.type
_entity_poly.pdbx_seq_one_letter_code
_entity_poly.pdbx_strand_id
1 'polypeptide(L)'
;MLDDAQQTPCGKNGRAPDVFRVGGWVSMREYRDDEAVDFAIVGTGAGGGTLACRLAEAGLSVVGLDAGPWWRPLEDFASDELHQHKLYWTGERICDGADPLQLGANNSGRSVGGSTVHFAMVSLRFRPEWFKSKSQLGYGADWPIDWREMWDYYGEVEQALKISGPVNYPWGPKRPRYPYRAHELNAAALVLAKGAKEVGIAWAPTPLATVSAPRGLSHPCVYRGFCVVGCATNAKQSALITWIPRAVAAGAEIRDLAMVGRIETDAKTGLVTGVHYHREGRWRFQRARNVVVAGYAIETPRLLLNSADLRHPDGLANSSGLVDRNLMVQANQAVYGTMEEEIRWYRRPPSLAITEHWNYEDQDKDFFGGYCFMSDGPLPLIWAASSAANAACGAARCAKRWRSTTIKLG
;
A
#
# COMPACT_ATOMS: atom_id res chain seq x y z
N MET A 1 27.02 -10.45 -6.99
CA MET A 1 27.21 -9.55 -8.13
C MET A 1 26.42 -10.14 -9.29
N LEU A 2 25.17 -9.76 -9.44
CA LEU A 2 24.33 -10.04 -10.59
C LEU A 2 23.99 -8.68 -11.20
N ASP A 3 24.29 -8.54 -12.47
CA ASP A 3 24.24 -7.33 -13.25
C ASP A 3 22.93 -6.54 -13.09
N ASP A 4 23.06 -5.27 -12.71
CA ASP A 4 22.02 -4.24 -12.61
C ASP A 4 21.57 -3.69 -13.99
N ALA A 5 21.84 -4.40 -15.05
CA ALA A 5 21.59 -3.95 -16.41
C ALA A 5 20.38 -4.65 -17.00
N GLN A 6 19.15 -4.25 -16.60
CA GLN A 6 17.95 -4.31 -17.45
C GLN A 6 16.69 -3.81 -16.70
N GLN A 7 16.68 -2.56 -16.28
CA GLN A 7 15.45 -1.85 -15.92
C GLN A 7 15.38 -0.55 -16.70
N THR A 8 14.96 -0.62 -17.93
CA THR A 8 14.49 0.54 -18.68
C THR A 8 12.97 0.46 -18.79
N PRO A 9 12.26 1.24 -17.98
CA PRO A 9 10.97 1.72 -18.39
C PRO A 9 10.91 3.23 -18.27
N CYS A 10 11.61 3.93 -19.09
CA CYS A 10 11.30 5.32 -19.39
C CYS A 10 11.12 5.41 -20.89
N GLY A 11 10.11 6.12 -21.35
CA GLY A 11 9.92 6.36 -22.77
C GLY A 11 11.21 6.86 -23.37
N LYS A 12 11.49 6.47 -24.62
CA LYS A 12 12.74 6.70 -25.34
C LYS A 12 13.26 8.15 -25.38
N ASN A 13 12.61 9.11 -24.71
CA ASN A 13 12.92 10.55 -24.72
C ASN A 13 13.08 11.19 -23.34
N GLY A 14 13.20 10.42 -22.24
CA GLY A 14 13.47 11.00 -20.90
C GLY A 14 12.41 11.95 -20.33
N ARG A 15 11.24 12.06 -20.93
CA ARG A 15 10.11 12.86 -20.42
C ARG A 15 9.18 11.98 -19.58
N ALA A 16 8.76 12.53 -18.46
CA ALA A 16 7.69 11.94 -17.66
C ALA A 16 6.44 11.70 -18.54
N PRO A 17 5.70 10.60 -18.30
CA PRO A 17 4.53 10.31 -19.12
C PRO A 17 3.47 11.40 -18.98
N ASP A 18 2.90 11.83 -20.10
CA ASP A 18 1.70 12.64 -20.08
C ASP A 18 0.57 11.88 -19.37
N VAL A 19 -0.15 12.56 -18.49
CA VAL A 19 -1.24 11.97 -17.72
C VAL A 19 -2.56 12.20 -18.43
N PHE A 20 -3.28 11.12 -18.73
CA PHE A 20 -4.61 11.23 -19.37
C PHE A 20 -5.63 11.83 -18.41
N ARG A 21 -6.32 12.86 -18.86
CA ARG A 21 -7.41 13.55 -18.16
C ARG A 21 -8.70 13.44 -18.96
N VAL A 22 -9.85 13.56 -18.29
CA VAL A 22 -11.12 13.84 -18.98
C VAL A 22 -10.96 15.18 -19.70
N GLY A 23 -10.77 15.13 -21.03
CA GLY A 23 -10.52 16.33 -21.86
C GLY A 23 -9.14 16.42 -22.52
N GLY A 24 -8.24 15.41 -22.34
CA GLY A 24 -6.95 15.32 -23.05
C GLY A 24 -5.74 15.00 -22.17
N TRP A 25 -4.56 15.00 -22.80
CA TRP A 25 -3.28 14.79 -22.14
C TRP A 25 -2.85 16.09 -21.44
N VAL A 26 -2.40 15.97 -20.19
CA VAL A 26 -1.84 17.07 -19.42
C VAL A 26 -0.33 16.88 -19.35
N SER A 27 0.44 17.83 -19.85
CA SER A 27 1.87 17.89 -19.62
C SER A 27 2.14 18.16 -18.15
N MET A 28 2.99 17.38 -17.52
CA MET A 28 3.41 17.59 -16.14
C MET A 28 4.25 18.87 -16.08
N ARG A 29 3.99 19.72 -15.08
CA ARG A 29 4.85 20.86 -14.77
C ARG A 29 6.22 20.35 -14.32
N GLU A 30 7.27 21.05 -14.72
CA GLU A 30 8.64 20.81 -14.27
C GLU A 30 9.12 22.01 -13.44
N TYR A 31 9.63 21.75 -12.25
CA TYR A 31 10.29 22.74 -11.40
C TYR A 31 11.80 22.59 -11.52
N ARG A 32 12.52 23.71 -11.56
CA ARG A 32 13.98 23.65 -11.52
C ARG A 32 14.45 23.25 -10.13
N ASP A 33 15.56 22.56 -10.05
CA ASP A 33 16.15 22.11 -8.79
C ASP A 33 16.52 23.27 -7.84
N ASP A 34 16.90 24.45 -8.41
CA ASP A 34 17.21 25.67 -7.68
C ASP A 34 15.97 26.54 -7.36
N GLU A 35 14.81 26.22 -7.90
CA GLU A 35 13.53 26.84 -7.55
C GLU A 35 12.99 26.29 -6.24
N ALA A 36 12.75 27.17 -5.26
CA ALA A 36 12.20 26.76 -3.97
C ALA A 36 10.70 26.48 -4.10
N VAL A 37 10.32 25.19 -4.05
CA VAL A 37 8.91 24.80 -4.00
C VAL A 37 8.35 24.89 -2.58
N ASP A 38 7.03 24.97 -2.45
CA ASP A 38 6.38 25.00 -1.13
C ASP A 38 6.58 23.67 -0.40
N PHE A 39 6.48 22.54 -1.13
CA PHE A 39 6.63 21.21 -0.57
C PHE A 39 7.46 20.27 -1.46
N ALA A 40 8.50 19.65 -0.87
CA ALA A 40 9.10 18.44 -1.41
C ALA A 40 8.55 17.23 -0.62
N ILE A 41 8.00 16.25 -1.32
CA ILE A 41 7.39 15.06 -0.73
C ILE A 41 8.25 13.84 -1.07
N VAL A 42 8.78 13.19 -0.04
CA VAL A 42 9.62 11.99 -0.16
C VAL A 42 8.76 10.75 -0.07
N GLY A 43 8.60 10.06 -1.20
CA GLY A 43 7.71 8.92 -1.37
C GLY A 43 6.30 9.34 -1.80
N THR A 44 5.80 8.75 -2.88
CA THR A 44 4.50 9.07 -3.49
C THR A 44 3.49 7.90 -3.37
N GLY A 45 3.62 7.12 -2.30
CA GLY A 45 2.70 6.06 -1.94
C GLY A 45 1.33 6.55 -1.45
N ALA A 46 0.66 5.77 -0.60
CA ALA A 46 -0.67 6.10 -0.09
C ALA A 46 -0.73 7.47 0.60
N GLY A 47 0.20 7.74 1.53
CA GLY A 47 0.24 9.01 2.26
C GLY A 47 0.75 10.16 1.39
N GLY A 48 1.97 10.01 0.84
CA GLY A 48 2.60 11.09 0.07
C GLY A 48 1.86 11.45 -1.21
N GLY A 49 1.34 10.47 -1.95
CA GLY A 49 0.53 10.72 -3.15
C GLY A 49 -0.77 11.46 -2.85
N THR A 50 -1.44 11.11 -1.74
CA THR A 50 -2.65 11.80 -1.29
C THR A 50 -2.34 13.25 -0.91
N LEU A 51 -1.26 13.45 -0.14
CA LEU A 51 -0.86 14.79 0.29
C LEU A 51 -0.39 15.66 -0.89
N ALA A 52 0.38 15.10 -1.83
CA ALA A 52 0.76 15.79 -3.07
C ALA A 52 -0.46 16.32 -3.83
N CYS A 53 -1.51 15.49 -3.92
CA CYS A 53 -2.76 15.88 -4.56
C CYS A 53 -3.44 17.03 -3.81
N ARG A 54 -3.62 16.92 -2.51
CA ARG A 54 -4.35 17.93 -1.72
C ARG A 54 -3.61 19.28 -1.66
N LEU A 55 -2.29 19.26 -1.53
CA LEU A 55 -1.48 20.47 -1.53
C LEU A 55 -1.48 21.16 -2.91
N ALA A 56 -1.35 20.40 -3.99
CA ALA A 56 -1.42 20.96 -5.34
C ALA A 56 -2.82 21.51 -5.66
N GLU A 57 -3.90 20.82 -5.27
CA GLU A 57 -5.29 21.30 -5.39
C GLU A 57 -5.54 22.58 -4.57
N ALA A 58 -4.77 22.81 -3.50
CA ALA A 58 -4.77 24.06 -2.73
C ALA A 58 -3.91 25.16 -3.37
N GLY A 59 -3.33 24.94 -4.55
CA GLY A 59 -2.54 25.91 -5.30
C GLY A 59 -1.07 26.02 -4.88
N LEU A 60 -0.58 25.10 -4.04
CA LEU A 60 0.82 25.10 -3.60
C LEU A 60 1.72 24.39 -4.63
N SER A 61 2.97 24.84 -4.71
CA SER A 61 3.99 24.21 -5.56
C SER A 61 4.53 22.93 -4.89
N VAL A 62 4.41 21.79 -5.57
CA VAL A 62 4.73 20.48 -5.02
C VAL A 62 5.63 19.69 -5.96
N VAL A 63 6.72 19.14 -5.41
CA VAL A 63 7.57 18.13 -6.07
C VAL A 63 7.51 16.84 -5.24
N GLY A 64 6.96 15.78 -5.81
CA GLY A 64 7.00 14.42 -5.25
C GLY A 64 8.21 13.66 -5.81
N LEU A 65 9.02 13.05 -4.94
CA LEU A 65 10.19 12.26 -5.31
C LEU A 65 9.96 10.81 -4.89
N ASP A 66 9.98 9.89 -5.86
CA ASP A 66 9.83 8.47 -5.62
C ASP A 66 11.06 7.69 -6.04
N ALA A 67 11.49 6.77 -5.20
CA ALA A 67 12.69 5.95 -5.46
C ALA A 67 12.49 4.90 -6.56
N GLY A 68 11.23 4.61 -6.91
CA GLY A 68 10.89 3.62 -7.91
C GLY A 68 10.34 4.21 -9.21
N PRO A 69 10.09 3.35 -10.21
CA PRO A 69 9.63 3.78 -11.51
C PRO A 69 8.16 4.19 -11.51
N TRP A 70 7.77 4.95 -12.53
CA TRP A 70 6.37 5.22 -12.85
C TRP A 70 5.84 4.16 -13.81
N TRP A 71 5.03 3.25 -13.30
CA TRP A 71 4.42 2.19 -14.09
C TRP A 71 3.26 2.70 -14.95
N ARG A 72 3.18 2.22 -16.17
CA ARG A 72 2.04 2.38 -17.07
C ARG A 72 1.20 1.10 -17.03
N PRO A 73 0.04 1.10 -16.37
CA PRO A 73 -0.66 -0.14 -16.01
C PRO A 73 -0.92 -1.10 -17.18
N LEU A 74 -1.36 -0.59 -18.31
CA LEU A 74 -1.67 -1.44 -19.47
C LEU A 74 -0.42 -2.08 -20.11
N GLU A 75 0.71 -1.36 -20.08
CA GLU A 75 1.94 -1.77 -20.73
C GLU A 75 2.85 -2.59 -19.80
N ASP A 76 2.90 -2.21 -18.52
CA ASP A 76 3.89 -2.72 -17.59
C ASP A 76 3.37 -3.85 -16.68
N PHE A 77 2.04 -4.00 -16.52
CA PHE A 77 1.47 -5.03 -15.66
C PHE A 77 1.01 -6.24 -16.47
N ALA A 78 1.97 -7.13 -16.75
CA ALA A 78 1.65 -8.46 -17.23
C ALA A 78 0.83 -9.21 -16.16
N SER A 79 -0.16 -10.00 -16.57
CA SER A 79 -0.92 -10.83 -15.64
C SER A 79 -0.20 -12.15 -15.39
N ASP A 80 0.99 -12.06 -14.85
CA ASP A 80 1.81 -13.20 -14.45
C ASP A 80 2.54 -12.90 -13.13
N GLU A 81 2.99 -13.95 -12.46
CA GLU A 81 3.66 -13.88 -11.17
C GLU A 81 5.16 -13.69 -11.28
N LEU A 82 5.76 -13.96 -12.44
CA LEU A 82 7.20 -13.93 -12.64
C LEU A 82 7.77 -12.51 -12.53
N HIS A 83 6.95 -11.52 -12.87
CA HIS A 83 7.34 -10.11 -12.82
C HIS A 83 6.94 -9.39 -11.53
N GLN A 84 6.41 -10.10 -10.53
CA GLN A 84 6.00 -9.50 -9.26
C GLN A 84 7.16 -8.81 -8.53
N HIS A 85 8.37 -9.39 -8.59
CA HIS A 85 9.55 -8.85 -7.91
C HIS A 85 9.91 -7.42 -8.31
N LYS A 86 9.57 -6.98 -9.53
CA LYS A 86 9.83 -5.60 -9.99
C LYS A 86 9.08 -4.53 -9.20
N LEU A 87 8.00 -4.89 -8.50
CA LEU A 87 7.17 -3.96 -7.74
C LEU A 87 7.72 -3.68 -6.34
N TYR A 88 8.70 -4.46 -5.88
CA TYR A 88 9.20 -4.42 -4.52
C TYR A 88 10.62 -3.85 -4.42
N TRP A 89 10.97 -3.44 -3.22
CA TRP A 89 12.36 -3.27 -2.87
C TRP A 89 13.08 -4.61 -2.96
N THR A 90 14.25 -4.61 -3.58
CA THR A 90 15.11 -5.80 -3.74
C THR A 90 16.26 -5.82 -2.72
N GLY A 91 16.53 -4.71 -2.05
CA GLY A 91 17.56 -4.64 -0.99
C GLY A 91 17.10 -5.34 0.29
N GLU A 92 18.01 -6.07 0.91
CA GLU A 92 17.76 -6.67 2.21
C GLU A 92 17.58 -5.59 3.29
N ARG A 93 16.62 -5.82 4.19
CA ARG A 93 16.33 -4.97 5.35
C ARG A 93 16.29 -5.80 6.60
N ILE A 94 17.01 -5.35 7.61
CA ILE A 94 17.08 -5.99 8.91
C ILE A 94 16.65 -4.94 9.92
N CYS A 95 15.68 -5.28 10.77
CA CYS A 95 15.37 -4.53 11.97
C CYS A 95 16.07 -5.23 13.14
N ASP A 96 16.98 -4.52 13.76
CA ASP A 96 17.78 -4.99 14.88
C ASP A 96 17.07 -4.78 16.23
N GLY A 97 17.65 -5.20 17.33
CA GLY A 97 17.15 -5.01 18.68
C GLY A 97 16.92 -6.31 19.45
N ALA A 98 16.07 -6.26 20.49
CA ALA A 98 15.79 -7.41 21.35
C ALA A 98 15.05 -8.56 20.64
N ASP A 99 14.30 -8.24 19.59
CA ASP A 99 13.59 -9.21 18.73
C ASP A 99 13.86 -8.85 17.26
N PRO A 100 15.03 -9.23 16.73
CA PRO A 100 15.45 -8.85 15.38
C PRO A 100 14.57 -9.51 14.33
N LEU A 101 14.15 -8.71 13.33
CA LEU A 101 13.28 -9.14 12.27
C LEU A 101 13.95 -8.95 10.90
N GLN A 102 14.11 -10.03 10.15
CA GLN A 102 14.49 -9.98 8.74
C GLN A 102 13.26 -9.73 7.89
N LEU A 103 13.13 -8.50 7.37
CA LEU A 103 11.99 -8.11 6.55
C LEU A 103 12.10 -8.61 5.10
N GLY A 104 13.27 -9.06 4.67
CA GLY A 104 13.53 -9.51 3.31
C GLY A 104 13.32 -8.40 2.27
N ALA A 105 13.25 -8.81 1.00
CA ALA A 105 13.13 -7.89 -0.14
C ALA A 105 11.68 -7.51 -0.49
N ASN A 106 10.65 -8.14 0.09
CA ASN A 106 9.30 -8.17 -0.50
C ASN A 106 8.20 -7.48 0.31
N ASN A 107 8.53 -6.71 1.35
CA ASN A 107 7.51 -6.16 2.24
C ASN A 107 7.08 -4.73 1.91
N SER A 108 7.70 -4.07 0.95
CA SER A 108 7.32 -2.72 0.56
C SER A 108 7.44 -2.48 -0.95
N GLY A 109 6.50 -1.71 -1.50
CA GLY A 109 6.53 -1.32 -2.89
C GLY A 109 7.57 -0.24 -3.16
N ARG A 110 8.21 -0.32 -4.32
CA ARG A 110 9.13 0.68 -4.82
C ARG A 110 8.63 1.16 -6.18
N SER A 111 7.75 2.15 -6.16
CA SER A 111 7.22 2.77 -7.38
C SER A 111 6.39 4.00 -7.05
N VAL A 112 6.17 4.86 -8.04
CA VAL A 112 5.12 5.88 -7.95
C VAL A 112 3.79 5.20 -7.63
N GLY A 113 3.12 5.65 -6.56
CA GLY A 113 1.96 4.99 -5.98
C GLY A 113 2.28 4.00 -4.85
N GLY A 114 3.57 3.67 -4.63
CA GLY A 114 4.05 2.85 -3.52
C GLY A 114 3.38 1.48 -3.43
N SER A 115 3.27 0.95 -2.23
CA SER A 115 2.65 -0.35 -1.96
C SER A 115 1.18 -0.47 -2.38
N THR A 116 0.48 0.65 -2.66
CA THR A 116 -0.90 0.60 -3.19
C THR A 116 -0.97 -0.03 -4.59
N VAL A 117 0.16 -0.10 -5.30
CA VAL A 117 0.24 -0.75 -6.61
C VAL A 117 0.07 -2.27 -6.52
N HIS A 118 0.51 -2.88 -5.41
CA HIS A 118 0.49 -4.33 -5.23
C HIS A 118 -0.33 -4.84 -4.02
N PHE A 119 -0.94 -3.96 -3.20
CA PHE A 119 -1.74 -4.39 -2.04
C PHE A 119 -2.99 -5.20 -2.45
N ALA A 120 -3.55 -5.94 -1.51
CA ALA A 120 -4.75 -6.76 -1.72
C ALA A 120 -6.07 -5.95 -1.72
N MET A 121 -6.00 -4.63 -1.73
CA MET A 121 -7.14 -3.70 -1.81
C MET A 121 -8.06 -3.65 -0.59
N VAL A 122 -7.79 -4.43 0.44
CA VAL A 122 -8.58 -4.44 1.69
C VAL A 122 -8.60 -3.04 2.30
N SER A 123 -9.81 -2.54 2.59
CA SER A 123 -10.04 -1.15 3.00
C SER A 123 -10.99 -1.10 4.19
N LEU A 124 -10.47 -1.49 5.35
CA LEU A 124 -11.18 -1.46 6.62
C LEU A 124 -10.99 -0.11 7.32
N ARG A 125 -11.94 0.24 8.20
CA ARG A 125 -11.77 1.34 9.15
C ARG A 125 -11.30 0.77 10.48
N PHE A 126 -10.40 1.47 11.15
CA PHE A 126 -10.08 1.13 12.53
C PHE A 126 -11.28 1.35 13.44
N ARG A 127 -11.44 0.49 14.42
CA ARG A 127 -12.46 0.66 15.44
C ARG A 127 -12.12 1.82 16.36
N PRO A 128 -13.14 2.50 16.95
CA PRO A 128 -12.92 3.64 17.83
C PRO A 128 -11.95 3.39 18.98
N GLU A 129 -11.99 2.22 19.58
CA GLU A 129 -11.14 1.82 20.71
C GLU A 129 -9.64 1.83 20.38
N TRP A 130 -9.26 1.53 19.13
CA TRP A 130 -7.85 1.50 18.70
C TRP A 130 -7.19 2.87 18.65
N PHE A 131 -7.96 3.97 18.67
CA PHE A 131 -7.40 5.33 18.72
C PHE A 131 -6.96 5.75 20.12
N LYS A 132 -7.41 5.05 21.16
CA LYS A 132 -7.13 5.35 22.56
C LYS A 132 -6.66 4.10 23.32
N SER A 133 -5.80 3.33 22.70
CA SER A 133 -5.32 2.05 23.23
C SER A 133 -4.68 2.21 24.61
N LYS A 134 -3.84 3.25 24.82
CA LYS A 134 -3.19 3.46 26.11
C LYS A 134 -4.18 3.80 27.21
N SER A 135 -5.06 4.77 26.98
CA SER A 135 -5.99 5.25 28.03
C SER A 135 -7.17 4.31 28.25
N GLN A 136 -7.62 3.57 27.23
CA GLN A 136 -8.80 2.70 27.32
C GLN A 136 -8.44 1.22 27.55
N LEU A 137 -7.33 0.76 27.00
CA LEU A 137 -6.95 -0.66 26.99
C LEU A 137 -5.67 -0.94 27.79
N GLY A 138 -4.94 0.11 28.22
CA GLY A 138 -3.75 -0.01 29.07
C GLY A 138 -2.43 -0.28 28.34
N TYR A 139 -2.43 -0.47 27.02
CA TYR A 139 -1.22 -0.75 26.23
C TYR A 139 -1.07 0.20 25.02
N GLY A 140 0.09 0.16 24.35
CA GLY A 140 0.37 0.98 23.18
C GLY A 140 0.44 2.48 23.47
N ALA A 141 -0.10 3.28 22.59
CA ALA A 141 -0.17 4.73 22.69
C ALA A 141 -1.53 5.24 22.21
N ASP A 142 -1.94 6.40 22.72
CA ASP A 142 -3.11 7.09 22.18
C ASP A 142 -2.71 7.87 20.93
N TRP A 143 -3.53 7.76 19.90
CA TRP A 143 -3.41 8.64 18.75
C TRP A 143 -3.83 10.07 19.14
N PRO A 144 -3.13 11.12 18.64
CA PRO A 144 -3.46 12.52 18.94
C PRO A 144 -4.69 13.02 18.19
N ILE A 145 -5.45 12.14 17.57
CA ILE A 145 -6.67 12.41 16.81
C ILE A 145 -7.84 11.61 17.38
N ASP A 146 -9.06 12.09 17.16
CA ASP A 146 -10.30 11.41 17.55
C ASP A 146 -10.77 10.50 16.40
N TRP A 147 -11.40 9.38 16.75
CA TRP A 147 -11.97 8.48 15.77
C TRP A 147 -13.10 9.11 14.94
N ARG A 148 -13.84 10.08 15.50
CA ARG A 148 -14.92 10.78 14.79
C ARG A 148 -14.36 11.63 13.65
N GLU A 149 -13.29 12.37 13.93
CA GLU A 149 -12.57 13.12 12.90
C GLU A 149 -12.05 12.17 11.80
N MET A 150 -11.43 11.06 12.19
CA MET A 150 -10.96 10.05 11.22
C MET A 150 -12.11 9.40 10.45
N TRP A 151 -13.30 9.32 11.04
CA TRP A 151 -14.46 8.71 10.37
C TRP A 151 -14.88 9.47 9.12
N ASP A 152 -14.78 10.78 9.15
CA ASP A 152 -15.06 11.66 8.01
C ASP A 152 -13.97 11.52 6.93
N TYR A 153 -12.69 11.50 7.32
CA TYR A 153 -11.57 11.24 6.39
C TYR A 153 -11.64 9.85 5.75
N TYR A 154 -12.02 8.82 6.50
CA TYR A 154 -12.28 7.51 5.90
C TYR A 154 -13.37 7.60 4.83
N GLY A 155 -14.44 8.35 5.06
CA GLY A 155 -15.51 8.59 4.08
C GLY A 155 -14.99 9.25 2.81
N GLU A 156 -14.15 10.28 2.91
CA GLU A 156 -13.52 10.93 1.77
C GLU A 156 -12.62 9.96 0.97
N VAL A 157 -11.77 9.21 1.67
CA VAL A 157 -10.87 8.23 1.05
C VAL A 157 -11.64 7.11 0.35
N GLU A 158 -12.71 6.62 0.95
CA GLU A 158 -13.58 5.60 0.35
C GLU A 158 -14.22 6.08 -0.95
N GLN A 159 -14.66 7.34 -1.00
CA GLN A 159 -15.18 7.95 -2.22
C GLN A 159 -14.07 8.10 -3.28
N ALA A 160 -12.90 8.58 -2.90
CA ALA A 160 -11.78 8.80 -3.82
C ALA A 160 -11.23 7.48 -4.38
N LEU A 161 -11.08 6.45 -3.55
CA LEU A 161 -10.63 5.11 -3.93
C LEU A 161 -11.77 4.22 -4.45
N LYS A 162 -12.98 4.76 -4.60
CA LYS A 162 -14.13 4.04 -5.16
C LYS A 162 -14.32 2.66 -4.50
N ILE A 163 -14.30 2.63 -3.17
CA ILE A 163 -14.38 1.37 -2.42
C ILE A 163 -15.69 0.65 -2.75
N SER A 164 -15.57 -0.64 -3.08
CA SER A 164 -16.71 -1.54 -3.19
C SER A 164 -16.90 -2.31 -1.88
N GLY A 165 -18.13 -2.40 -1.39
CA GLY A 165 -18.39 -3.06 -0.12
C GLY A 165 -19.87 -3.43 0.07
N PRO A 166 -20.20 -4.13 1.17
CA PRO A 166 -21.56 -4.56 1.45
C PRO A 166 -22.47 -3.37 1.81
N VAL A 167 -23.77 -3.58 1.67
CA VAL A 167 -24.78 -2.58 2.09
C VAL A 167 -24.71 -2.34 3.60
N ASN A 168 -24.61 -3.44 4.36
CA ASN A 168 -24.47 -3.42 5.80
C ASN A 168 -23.14 -4.10 6.17
N TYR A 169 -22.27 -3.38 6.85
CA TYR A 169 -21.05 -3.94 7.43
C TYR A 169 -21.30 -4.16 8.92
N PRO A 170 -21.15 -5.39 9.43
CA PRO A 170 -21.66 -5.72 10.77
C PRO A 170 -20.83 -5.17 11.93
N TRP A 171 -19.63 -4.65 11.67
CA TRP A 171 -18.72 -4.19 12.72
C TRP A 171 -18.44 -2.70 12.65
N GLY A 172 -18.12 -2.13 13.81
CA GLY A 172 -17.81 -0.71 13.98
C GLY A 172 -19.05 0.20 13.99
N PRO A 173 -18.85 1.51 14.10
CA PRO A 173 -19.94 2.49 14.10
C PRO A 173 -20.70 2.52 12.78
N LYS A 174 -21.97 2.96 12.84
CA LYS A 174 -22.79 3.16 11.64
C LYS A 174 -22.07 4.07 10.65
N ARG A 175 -22.11 3.71 9.40
CA ARG A 175 -21.40 4.37 8.31
C ARG A 175 -22.31 4.63 7.10
N PRO A 176 -22.00 5.61 6.24
CA PRO A 176 -22.62 5.73 4.92
C PRO A 176 -22.38 4.47 4.06
N ARG A 177 -23.21 4.26 3.05
CA ARG A 177 -22.99 3.19 2.07
C ARG A 177 -21.67 3.39 1.33
N TYR A 178 -21.00 2.29 1.02
CA TYR A 178 -19.84 2.31 0.12
C TYR A 178 -20.22 2.86 -1.25
N PRO A 179 -19.28 3.55 -1.95
CA PRO A 179 -19.53 4.10 -3.29
C PRO A 179 -20.00 3.06 -4.31
N TYR A 180 -19.50 1.84 -4.17
CA TYR A 180 -19.81 0.73 -5.04
C TYR A 180 -20.30 -0.48 -4.25
N ARG A 181 -21.16 -1.30 -4.90
CA ARG A 181 -21.58 -2.60 -4.34
C ARG A 181 -20.38 -3.53 -4.17
N ALA A 182 -20.51 -4.47 -3.25
CA ALA A 182 -19.52 -5.53 -3.08
C ALA A 182 -19.36 -6.35 -4.38
N HIS A 183 -18.17 -6.89 -4.57
CA HIS A 183 -17.93 -7.87 -5.62
C HIS A 183 -18.68 -9.17 -5.33
N GLU A 184 -18.97 -9.92 -6.38
CA GLU A 184 -19.45 -11.30 -6.24
C GLU A 184 -18.35 -12.16 -5.62
N LEU A 185 -18.74 -13.05 -4.71
CA LEU A 185 -17.83 -13.94 -4.01
C LEU A 185 -17.22 -14.99 -4.96
N ASN A 186 -15.96 -15.33 -4.76
CA ASN A 186 -15.38 -16.54 -5.36
C ASN A 186 -15.64 -17.76 -4.46
N ALA A 187 -15.26 -18.95 -4.90
CA ALA A 187 -15.51 -20.16 -4.15
C ALA A 187 -14.84 -20.18 -2.77
N ALA A 188 -13.62 -19.63 -2.64
CA ALA A 188 -12.96 -19.53 -1.34
C ALA A 188 -13.74 -18.66 -0.36
N ALA A 189 -14.24 -17.51 -0.83
CA ALA A 189 -15.09 -16.64 -0.02
C ALA A 189 -16.44 -17.27 0.36
N LEU A 190 -17.02 -18.08 -0.53
CA LEU A 190 -18.24 -18.84 -0.25
C LEU A 190 -18.00 -19.93 0.80
N VAL A 191 -16.83 -20.59 0.80
CA VAL A 191 -16.46 -21.58 1.83
C VAL A 191 -16.31 -20.91 3.19
N LEU A 192 -15.62 -19.77 3.27
CA LEU A 192 -15.53 -18.98 4.52
C LEU A 192 -16.92 -18.57 5.01
N ALA A 193 -17.77 -18.05 4.13
CA ALA A 193 -19.12 -17.61 4.45
C ALA A 193 -19.99 -18.77 4.97
N LYS A 194 -19.89 -19.94 4.34
CA LYS A 194 -20.56 -21.17 4.78
C LYS A 194 -20.07 -21.60 6.17
N GLY A 195 -18.74 -21.70 6.36
CA GLY A 195 -18.15 -22.05 7.65
C GLY A 195 -18.55 -21.09 8.77
N ALA A 196 -18.50 -19.78 8.53
CA ALA A 196 -18.91 -18.76 9.48
C ALA A 196 -20.39 -18.94 9.90
N LYS A 197 -21.26 -19.23 8.93
CA LYS A 197 -22.68 -19.51 9.19
C LYS A 197 -22.88 -20.78 10.03
N GLU A 198 -22.15 -21.85 9.75
CA GLU A 198 -22.25 -23.12 10.48
C GLU A 198 -21.83 -22.97 11.95
N VAL A 199 -20.84 -22.12 12.24
CA VAL A 199 -20.39 -21.87 13.63
C VAL A 199 -21.08 -20.65 14.27
N GLY A 200 -22.05 -20.03 13.61
CA GLY A 200 -22.87 -18.96 14.16
C GLY A 200 -22.16 -17.60 14.29
N ILE A 201 -21.12 -17.32 13.51
CA ILE A 201 -20.40 -16.05 13.55
C ILE A 201 -20.77 -15.13 12.37
N ALA A 202 -20.71 -13.83 12.59
CA ALA A 202 -20.93 -12.85 11.54
C ALA A 202 -19.80 -12.86 10.50
N TRP A 203 -20.15 -12.66 9.24
CA TRP A 203 -19.21 -12.45 8.15
C TRP A 203 -19.75 -11.39 7.19
N ALA A 204 -18.90 -10.85 6.35
CA ALA A 204 -19.30 -9.88 5.31
C ALA A 204 -18.43 -10.00 4.06
N PRO A 205 -18.92 -9.54 2.89
CA PRO A 205 -18.04 -9.21 1.78
C PRO A 205 -17.03 -8.15 2.22
N THR A 206 -15.75 -8.38 1.93
CA THR A 206 -14.67 -7.47 2.31
C THR A 206 -14.77 -6.15 1.54
N PRO A 207 -14.67 -4.99 2.19
CA PRO A 207 -14.52 -3.71 1.50
C PRO A 207 -13.19 -3.65 0.75
N LEU A 208 -13.24 -3.42 -0.56
CA LEU A 208 -12.07 -3.45 -1.45
C LEU A 208 -11.94 -2.17 -2.29
N ALA A 209 -10.71 -1.66 -2.40
CA ALA A 209 -10.38 -0.53 -3.28
C ALA A 209 -10.33 -0.98 -4.75
N THR A 210 -11.46 -1.39 -5.29
CA THR A 210 -11.60 -1.82 -6.69
C THR A 210 -13.02 -1.62 -7.20
N VAL A 211 -13.13 -1.19 -8.44
CA VAL A 211 -14.43 -0.87 -9.07
C VAL A 211 -15.19 -2.14 -9.41
N SER A 212 -16.38 -2.32 -8.83
CA SER A 212 -17.22 -3.53 -9.02
C SER A 212 -18.31 -3.38 -10.06
N ALA A 213 -18.60 -2.17 -10.51
CA ALA A 213 -19.63 -1.88 -11.51
C ALA A 213 -19.25 -0.65 -12.34
N PRO A 214 -19.70 -0.53 -13.61
CA PRO A 214 -19.44 0.66 -14.41
C PRO A 214 -20.02 1.91 -13.75
N ARG A 215 -19.23 2.99 -13.72
CA ARG A 215 -19.69 4.31 -13.27
C ARG A 215 -18.83 5.40 -13.87
N GLY A 216 -19.40 6.22 -14.74
CA GLY A 216 -18.66 7.23 -15.49
C GLY A 216 -17.53 6.59 -16.31
N LEU A 217 -16.31 7.11 -16.18
CA LEU A 217 -15.13 6.61 -16.88
C LEU A 217 -14.38 5.47 -16.14
N SER A 218 -14.90 5.00 -15.00
CA SER A 218 -14.25 3.91 -14.24
C SER A 218 -14.66 2.56 -14.83
N HIS A 219 -13.67 1.78 -15.25
CA HIS A 219 -13.88 0.43 -15.75
C HIS A 219 -14.03 -0.56 -14.59
N PRO A 220 -15.02 -1.46 -14.66
CA PRO A 220 -15.19 -2.48 -13.63
C PRO A 220 -14.06 -3.52 -13.67
N CYS A 221 -13.87 -4.21 -12.56
CA CYS A 221 -12.96 -5.34 -12.47
C CYS A 221 -13.40 -6.45 -13.43
N VAL A 222 -12.48 -6.93 -14.25
CA VAL A 222 -12.70 -8.05 -15.18
C VAL A 222 -12.28 -9.41 -14.60
N TYR A 223 -12.09 -9.47 -13.29
CA TYR A 223 -11.85 -10.69 -12.50
C TYR A 223 -10.61 -11.53 -12.93
N ARG A 224 -9.52 -10.87 -13.30
CA ARG A 224 -8.28 -11.53 -13.71
C ARG A 224 -7.55 -12.26 -12.58
N GLY A 225 -7.70 -11.81 -11.32
CA GLY A 225 -7.10 -12.46 -10.15
C GLY A 225 -5.66 -12.07 -9.82
N PHE A 226 -4.98 -11.29 -10.65
CA PHE A 226 -3.57 -10.88 -10.48
C PHE A 226 -3.40 -9.53 -9.77
N CYS A 227 -4.26 -9.23 -8.80
CA CYS A 227 -4.31 -7.90 -8.17
C CYS A 227 -3.03 -7.49 -7.45
N VAL A 228 -2.31 -8.46 -6.88
CA VAL A 228 -1.05 -8.21 -6.14
C VAL A 228 0.19 -8.08 -7.03
N VAL A 229 0.05 -8.26 -8.34
CA VAL A 229 1.11 -8.04 -9.33
C VAL A 229 0.86 -6.83 -10.22
N GLY A 230 -0.04 -5.93 -9.80
CA GLY A 230 -0.48 -4.77 -10.56
C GLY A 230 -1.77 -5.01 -11.35
N CYS A 231 -2.49 -3.94 -11.67
CA CYS A 231 -3.77 -4.01 -12.36
C CYS A 231 -3.71 -3.31 -13.71
N ALA A 232 -3.59 -4.06 -14.79
CA ALA A 232 -3.50 -3.51 -16.14
C ALA A 232 -4.77 -2.74 -16.58
N THR A 233 -5.94 -3.03 -15.99
CA THR A 233 -7.23 -2.43 -16.38
C THR A 233 -7.64 -1.23 -15.51
N ASN A 234 -6.82 -0.82 -14.55
CA ASN A 234 -7.11 0.28 -13.61
C ASN A 234 -8.40 0.12 -12.78
N ALA A 235 -8.95 -1.10 -12.71
CA ALA A 235 -10.07 -1.37 -11.82
C ALA A 235 -9.67 -1.28 -10.34
N LYS A 236 -8.46 -1.74 -9.99
CA LYS A 236 -7.85 -1.57 -8.67
C LYS A 236 -7.46 -0.11 -8.47
N GLN A 237 -7.93 0.47 -7.39
CA GLN A 237 -7.74 1.88 -7.08
C GLN A 237 -6.48 2.07 -6.22
N SER A 238 -5.36 2.32 -6.86
CA SER A 238 -4.08 2.66 -6.23
C SER A 238 -3.83 4.16 -6.27
N ALA A 239 -2.88 4.66 -5.47
CA ALA A 239 -2.46 6.06 -5.56
C ALA A 239 -1.95 6.42 -6.97
N LEU A 240 -1.30 5.47 -7.66
CA LEU A 240 -0.83 5.63 -9.04
C LEU A 240 -1.91 6.11 -10.02
N ILE A 241 -3.15 5.63 -9.86
CA ILE A 241 -4.23 5.93 -10.82
C ILE A 241 -5.33 6.83 -10.25
N THR A 242 -5.24 7.19 -8.96
CA THR A 242 -6.22 8.05 -8.29
C THR A 242 -5.63 9.41 -7.93
N TRP A 243 -4.74 9.45 -6.94
CA TRP A 243 -4.21 10.69 -6.40
C TRP A 243 -3.13 11.33 -7.27
N ILE A 244 -2.20 10.52 -7.82
CA ILE A 244 -1.08 11.02 -8.64
C ILE A 244 -1.56 11.74 -9.90
N PRO A 245 -2.49 11.20 -10.71
CA PRO A 245 -3.00 11.95 -11.88
C PRO A 245 -3.70 13.26 -11.51
N ARG A 246 -4.38 13.31 -10.38
CA ARG A 246 -5.01 14.53 -9.87
C ARG A 246 -3.98 15.55 -9.41
N ALA A 247 -2.93 15.09 -8.69
CA ALA A 247 -1.83 15.94 -8.26
C ALA A 247 -1.14 16.62 -9.45
N VAL A 248 -0.78 15.84 -10.48
CA VAL A 248 -0.18 16.36 -11.72
C VAL A 248 -1.12 17.33 -12.43
N ALA A 249 -2.41 16.99 -12.50
CA ALA A 249 -3.42 17.84 -13.10
C ALA A 249 -3.62 19.18 -12.35
N ALA A 250 -3.29 19.22 -11.06
CA ALA A 250 -3.31 20.42 -10.22
C ALA A 250 -1.96 21.16 -10.19
N GLY A 251 -0.94 20.70 -10.95
CA GLY A 251 0.34 21.38 -11.11
C GLY A 251 1.49 20.80 -10.27
N ALA A 252 1.33 19.66 -9.60
CA ALA A 252 2.45 18.96 -8.98
C ALA A 252 3.37 18.33 -10.03
N GLU A 253 4.67 18.30 -9.74
CA GLU A 253 5.64 17.46 -10.43
C GLU A 253 5.88 16.18 -9.64
N ILE A 254 5.94 15.04 -10.32
CA ILE A 254 6.32 13.75 -9.72
C ILE A 254 7.56 13.23 -10.43
N ARG A 255 8.66 13.12 -9.70
CA ARG A 255 9.93 12.55 -10.18
C ARG A 255 10.05 11.12 -9.76
N ASP A 256 9.98 10.23 -10.70
CA ASP A 256 10.29 8.82 -10.51
C ASP A 256 11.80 8.55 -10.53
N LEU A 257 12.23 7.36 -10.07
CA LEU A 257 13.64 6.97 -9.96
C LEU A 257 14.50 8.03 -9.24
N ALA A 258 13.89 8.77 -8.33
CA ALA A 258 14.45 9.89 -7.58
C ALA A 258 14.60 9.51 -6.09
N MET A 259 15.69 8.81 -5.77
CA MET A 259 15.97 8.34 -4.41
C MET A 259 16.48 9.47 -3.54
N VAL A 260 15.70 9.90 -2.57
CA VAL A 260 16.13 10.89 -1.57
C VAL A 260 17.04 10.21 -0.55
N GLY A 261 18.24 10.76 -0.38
CA GLY A 261 19.23 10.23 0.55
C GLY A 261 19.46 11.10 1.78
N ARG A 262 19.09 12.39 1.73
CA ARG A 262 19.29 13.33 2.83
C ARG A 262 18.34 14.51 2.75
N ILE A 263 17.88 14.97 3.91
CA ILE A 263 17.19 16.26 4.09
C ILE A 263 18.24 17.26 4.59
N GLU A 264 18.28 18.43 4.00
CA GLU A 264 19.19 19.50 4.39
C GLU A 264 18.48 20.54 5.24
N THR A 265 19.17 21.03 6.26
CA THR A 265 18.73 22.14 7.11
C THR A 265 19.75 23.29 7.08
N ASP A 266 19.28 24.48 7.29
CA ASP A 266 20.12 25.65 7.46
C ASP A 266 20.83 25.62 8.81
N ALA A 267 22.15 25.69 8.82
CA ALA A 267 22.97 25.54 10.03
C ALA A 267 22.70 26.62 11.12
N LYS A 268 22.19 27.80 10.73
CA LYS A 268 21.91 28.90 11.66
C LYS A 268 20.49 28.81 12.22
N THR A 269 19.51 28.56 11.38
CA THR A 269 18.10 28.56 11.76
C THR A 269 17.56 27.19 12.13
N GLY A 270 18.15 26.12 11.63
CA GLY A 270 17.64 24.73 11.76
C GLY A 270 16.44 24.43 10.86
N LEU A 271 16.00 25.37 10.03
CA LEU A 271 14.90 25.16 9.10
C LEU A 271 15.36 24.33 7.90
N VAL A 272 14.46 23.51 7.34
CA VAL A 272 14.76 22.76 6.12
C VAL A 272 15.02 23.69 4.94
N THR A 273 15.97 23.34 4.09
CA THR A 273 16.32 24.05 2.86
C THR A 273 15.94 23.25 1.61
N GLY A 274 15.84 21.93 1.73
CA GLY A 274 15.49 21.03 0.64
C GLY A 274 15.96 19.59 0.89
N VAL A 275 16.03 18.84 -0.20
CA VAL A 275 16.41 17.43 -0.17
C VAL A 275 17.46 17.11 -1.22
N HIS A 276 18.46 16.32 -0.84
CA HIS A 276 19.39 15.71 -1.75
C HIS A 276 18.83 14.38 -2.27
N TYR A 277 18.81 14.21 -3.57
CA TYR A 277 18.28 13.00 -4.20
C TYR A 277 19.19 12.53 -5.34
N HIS A 278 19.22 11.23 -5.55
CA HIS A 278 19.95 10.60 -6.64
C HIS A 278 18.98 10.28 -7.78
N ARG A 279 19.30 10.74 -8.99
CA ARG A 279 18.53 10.44 -10.20
C ARG A 279 19.48 10.45 -11.41
N GLU A 280 19.30 9.52 -12.35
CA GLU A 280 20.10 9.47 -13.58
C GLU A 280 21.63 9.43 -13.32
N GLY A 281 22.06 8.64 -12.33
CA GLY A 281 23.47 8.45 -12.00
C GLY A 281 24.15 9.60 -11.24
N ARG A 282 23.43 10.64 -10.85
CA ARG A 282 24.00 11.81 -10.16
C ARG A 282 23.15 12.30 -9.02
N TRP A 283 23.81 12.91 -8.03
CA TRP A 283 23.17 13.65 -6.96
C TRP A 283 22.67 15.00 -7.44
N ARG A 284 21.47 15.35 -7.00
CA ARG A 284 20.79 16.63 -7.26
C ARG A 284 20.24 17.18 -5.95
N PHE A 285 19.88 18.45 -5.93
CA PHE A 285 19.29 19.10 -4.76
C PHE A 285 18.01 19.84 -5.15
N GLN A 286 16.86 19.45 -4.60
CA GLN A 286 15.62 20.19 -4.75
C GLN A 286 15.41 21.13 -3.57
N ARG A 287 15.38 22.43 -3.82
CA ARG A 287 15.03 23.44 -2.81
C ARG A 287 13.55 23.33 -2.45
N ALA A 288 13.24 23.40 -1.14
CA ALA A 288 11.87 23.37 -0.65
C ALA A 288 11.72 24.14 0.66
N ARG A 289 10.57 24.78 0.85
CA ARG A 289 10.21 25.44 2.12
C ARG A 289 9.81 24.44 3.19
N ASN A 290 9.20 23.35 2.77
CA ASN A 290 8.75 22.27 3.64
C ASN A 290 9.13 20.92 3.01
N VAL A 291 9.47 19.94 3.86
CA VAL A 291 9.73 18.56 3.44
C VAL A 291 8.75 17.63 4.15
N VAL A 292 8.03 16.84 3.37
CA VAL A 292 7.16 15.78 3.88
C VAL A 292 7.86 14.44 3.71
N VAL A 293 8.03 13.71 4.80
CA VAL A 293 8.64 12.38 4.78
C VAL A 293 7.52 11.33 4.81
N ALA A 294 7.29 10.69 3.66
CA ALA A 294 6.25 9.70 3.43
C ALA A 294 6.84 8.41 2.83
N GLY A 295 8.09 8.09 3.21
CA GLY A 295 8.88 6.97 2.70
C GLY A 295 8.57 5.63 3.36
N TYR A 296 7.42 5.47 4.04
CA TYR A 296 7.02 4.24 4.70
C TYR A 296 7.82 3.96 6.01
N ALA A 297 7.35 2.99 6.81
CA ALA A 297 7.82 2.76 8.17
C ALA A 297 9.31 2.37 8.32
N ILE A 298 9.95 1.91 7.25
CA ILE A 298 11.38 1.54 7.25
C ILE A 298 12.24 2.67 6.67
N GLU A 299 11.89 3.21 5.49
CA GLU A 299 12.75 4.20 4.82
C GLU A 299 12.62 5.60 5.44
N THR A 300 11.49 5.93 6.08
CA THR A 300 11.30 7.20 6.78
C THR A 300 12.31 7.37 7.93
N PRO A 301 12.38 6.47 8.93
CA PRO A 301 13.36 6.62 10.01
C PRO A 301 14.80 6.56 9.49
N ARG A 302 15.09 5.69 8.53
CA ARG A 302 16.41 5.64 7.91
C ARG A 302 16.83 6.97 7.28
N LEU A 303 15.94 7.64 6.56
CA LEU A 303 16.20 8.95 5.98
C LEU A 303 16.43 10.01 7.06
N LEU A 304 15.63 10.01 8.12
CA LEU A 304 15.77 10.95 9.23
C LEU A 304 17.11 10.79 9.93
N LEU A 305 17.54 9.56 10.21
CA LEU A 305 18.86 9.27 10.81
C LEU A 305 20.01 9.65 9.87
N ASN A 306 19.91 9.33 8.57
CA ASN A 306 20.91 9.71 7.56
C ASN A 306 20.99 11.23 7.33
N SER A 307 20.03 11.99 7.82
CA SER A 307 19.97 13.45 7.71
C SER A 307 20.57 14.16 8.94
N ALA A 308 21.34 13.44 9.76
CA ALA A 308 22.05 14.02 10.89
C ALA A 308 22.93 15.21 10.49
N ASP A 309 22.99 16.22 11.35
CA ASP A 309 23.83 17.41 11.21
C ASP A 309 24.37 17.88 12.57
N LEU A 310 25.07 19.00 12.63
CA LEU A 310 25.64 19.53 13.87
C LEU A 310 24.60 19.89 14.93
N ARG A 311 23.37 20.24 14.53
CA ARG A 311 22.25 20.55 15.43
C ARG A 311 21.46 19.30 15.84
N HIS A 312 21.46 18.30 14.99
CA HIS A 312 20.69 17.07 15.13
C HIS A 312 21.64 15.86 14.96
N PRO A 313 22.60 15.66 15.90
CA PRO A 313 23.63 14.63 15.75
C PRO A 313 23.05 13.20 15.70
N ASP A 314 21.87 12.99 16.30
CA ASP A 314 21.18 11.71 16.35
C ASP A 314 20.08 11.57 15.26
N GLY A 315 20.12 12.43 14.23
CA GLY A 315 19.14 12.45 13.16
C GLY A 315 18.05 13.51 13.33
N LEU A 316 17.39 13.85 12.22
CA LEU A 316 16.27 14.80 12.23
C LEU A 316 15.05 14.23 12.95
N ALA A 317 14.28 15.12 13.61
CA ALA A 317 13.04 14.80 14.34
C ALA A 317 13.24 13.74 15.45
N ASN A 318 14.47 13.51 15.94
CA ASN A 318 14.81 12.45 16.90
C ASN A 318 15.09 12.95 18.32
N SER A 319 14.54 14.09 18.72
CA SER A 319 14.71 14.61 20.09
C SER A 319 14.17 13.67 21.20
N SER A 320 13.23 12.80 20.84
CA SER A 320 12.69 11.77 21.73
C SER A 320 13.54 10.50 21.81
N GLY A 321 14.51 10.30 20.88
CA GLY A 321 15.26 9.06 20.72
C GLY A 321 14.42 7.87 20.21
N LEU A 322 13.19 8.14 19.68
CA LEU A 322 12.26 7.10 19.25
C LEU A 322 12.24 6.85 17.73
N VAL A 323 12.97 7.64 16.96
CA VAL A 323 13.13 7.37 15.52
C VAL A 323 13.87 6.04 15.36
N ASP A 324 13.35 5.18 14.48
CA ASP A 324 13.85 3.81 14.24
C ASP A 324 13.62 2.83 15.41
N ARG A 325 12.68 3.12 16.30
CA ARG A 325 12.32 2.24 17.41
C ARG A 325 10.86 1.81 17.35
N ASN A 326 10.56 0.70 18.02
CA ASN A 326 9.20 0.16 18.19
C ASN A 326 8.51 -0.17 16.87
N LEU A 327 9.24 -0.72 15.88
CA LEU A 327 8.60 -1.23 14.68
C LEU A 327 7.63 -2.35 15.06
N MET A 328 6.37 -2.18 14.68
CA MET A 328 5.33 -3.19 14.84
C MET A 328 4.86 -3.66 13.47
N VAL A 329 4.95 -4.95 13.22
CA VAL A 329 4.42 -5.58 12.01
C VAL A 329 3.13 -6.33 12.32
N GLN A 330 2.21 -6.30 11.36
CA GLN A 330 1.00 -7.10 11.45
C GLN A 330 1.37 -8.58 11.39
N ALA A 331 1.02 -9.34 12.42
CA ALA A 331 1.11 -10.78 12.39
C ALA A 331 0.12 -11.35 11.37
N ASN A 332 0.55 -12.29 10.56
CA ASN A 332 -0.29 -12.95 9.57
C ASN A 332 -0.01 -14.46 9.60
N GLN A 333 -1.03 -15.23 9.94
CA GLN A 333 -0.97 -16.69 9.96
C GLN A 333 -1.90 -17.25 8.89
N ALA A 334 -1.40 -18.16 8.06
CA ALA A 334 -2.19 -18.82 7.05
C ALA A 334 -2.66 -20.22 7.52
N VAL A 335 -3.95 -20.49 7.37
CA VAL A 335 -4.51 -21.82 7.54
C VAL A 335 -4.95 -22.35 6.17
N TYR A 336 -4.48 -23.52 5.80
CA TYR A 336 -4.78 -24.15 4.51
C TYR A 336 -5.65 -25.40 4.72
N GLY A 337 -6.70 -25.50 3.89
CA GLY A 337 -7.56 -26.68 3.83
C GLY A 337 -7.63 -27.25 2.41
N THR A 338 -7.88 -28.54 2.28
CA THR A 338 -8.19 -29.18 1.00
C THR A 338 -9.68 -29.49 0.95
N MET A 339 -10.34 -29.07 -0.13
CA MET A 339 -11.76 -29.28 -0.39
C MET A 339 -11.93 -30.39 -1.45
N GLU A 340 -13.05 -31.07 -1.43
CA GLU A 340 -13.41 -32.04 -2.47
C GLU A 340 -13.75 -31.31 -3.77
N GLU A 341 -14.40 -30.13 -3.67
CA GLU A 341 -14.77 -29.30 -4.80
C GLU A 341 -13.59 -28.47 -5.32
N GLU A 342 -13.62 -28.11 -6.58
CA GLU A 342 -12.63 -27.24 -7.21
C GLU A 342 -12.86 -25.79 -6.82
N ILE A 343 -11.97 -25.22 -6.00
CA ILE A 343 -12.14 -23.87 -5.42
C ILE A 343 -11.72 -22.74 -6.34
N ARG A 344 -10.67 -22.89 -7.17
CA ARG A 344 -10.19 -21.85 -8.11
C ARG A 344 -10.10 -20.46 -7.49
N TRP A 345 -9.53 -20.32 -6.27
CA TRP A 345 -9.46 -19.06 -5.51
C TRP A 345 -8.76 -17.92 -6.24
N TYR A 346 -7.86 -18.22 -7.16
CA TYR A 346 -7.12 -17.26 -7.99
C TYR A 346 -8.00 -16.47 -8.98
N ARG A 347 -9.24 -16.85 -9.16
CA ARG A 347 -10.20 -16.09 -9.96
C ARG A 347 -10.86 -15.04 -9.09
N ARG A 348 -10.99 -13.81 -9.60
CA ARG A 348 -11.53 -12.62 -8.92
C ARG A 348 -10.51 -11.96 -7.98
N PRO A 349 -10.84 -10.80 -7.37
CA PRO A 349 -10.00 -10.19 -6.35
C PRO A 349 -9.72 -11.14 -5.18
N PRO A 350 -8.57 -11.01 -4.51
CA PRO A 350 -8.31 -11.72 -3.25
C PRO A 350 -9.19 -11.18 -2.12
N SER A 351 -9.23 -11.90 -1.01
CA SER A 351 -9.83 -11.45 0.25
C SER A 351 -11.31 -10.99 0.11
N LEU A 352 -12.13 -11.72 -0.64
CA LEU A 352 -13.52 -11.32 -0.93
C LEU A 352 -14.51 -11.49 0.24
N ALA A 353 -14.17 -12.29 1.25
CA ALA A 353 -14.97 -12.44 2.47
C ALA A 353 -14.10 -12.27 3.71
N ILE A 354 -14.68 -11.66 4.73
CA ILE A 354 -14.03 -11.39 6.01
C ILE A 354 -14.97 -11.68 7.17
N THR A 355 -14.42 -12.06 8.31
CA THR A 355 -15.05 -11.94 9.61
C THR A 355 -14.12 -11.22 10.57
N GLU A 356 -14.65 -10.19 11.21
CA GLU A 356 -14.01 -9.46 12.31
C GLU A 356 -14.60 -9.88 13.66
N HIS A 357 -15.13 -11.09 13.76
CA HIS A 357 -15.80 -11.57 14.98
C HIS A 357 -14.91 -11.46 16.22
N TRP A 358 -13.61 -11.69 16.06
CA TRP A 358 -12.63 -11.60 17.17
C TRP A 358 -11.74 -10.35 17.09
N ASN A 359 -12.05 -9.40 16.23
CA ASN A 359 -11.29 -8.15 16.11
C ASN A 359 -11.75 -7.11 17.16
N TYR A 360 -11.60 -7.44 18.44
CA TYR A 360 -11.93 -6.60 19.59
C TYR A 360 -11.06 -6.99 20.79
N GLU A 361 -10.94 -6.07 21.76
CA GLU A 361 -10.36 -6.39 23.05
C GLU A 361 -11.29 -7.25 23.88
N ASP A 362 -10.70 -8.17 24.60
CA ASP A 362 -11.36 -9.07 25.53
C ASP A 362 -10.43 -9.34 26.71
N GLN A 363 -10.92 -9.11 27.94
CA GLN A 363 -10.12 -9.33 29.15
C GLN A 363 -9.78 -10.78 29.41
N ASP A 364 -10.53 -11.71 28.81
CA ASP A 364 -10.28 -13.15 28.92
C ASP A 364 -9.20 -13.65 27.96
N LYS A 365 -8.70 -12.79 27.07
CA LYS A 365 -7.57 -13.12 26.16
C LYS A 365 -6.24 -12.94 26.89
N ASP A 366 -5.31 -13.83 26.59
CA ASP A 366 -3.91 -13.77 27.05
C ASP A 366 -3.00 -12.93 26.14
N PHE A 367 -3.57 -12.19 25.19
CA PHE A 367 -2.88 -11.29 24.26
C PHE A 367 -3.68 -10.01 24.05
N PHE A 368 -2.98 -8.92 23.68
CA PHE A 368 -3.58 -7.65 23.32
C PHE A 368 -4.06 -7.64 21.87
N GLY A 369 -5.12 -6.87 21.62
CA GLY A 369 -5.67 -6.70 20.28
C GLY A 369 -6.65 -7.79 19.88
N GLY A 370 -6.94 -7.79 18.58
CA GLY A 370 -7.88 -8.74 17.97
C GLY A 370 -7.32 -9.29 16.67
N TYR A 371 -8.09 -10.19 16.07
CA TYR A 371 -7.76 -10.75 14.76
C TYR A 371 -9.02 -10.91 13.91
N CYS A 372 -8.81 -10.98 12.61
CA CYS A 372 -9.85 -11.27 11.64
C CYS A 372 -9.46 -12.46 10.77
N PHE A 373 -10.45 -13.13 10.18
CA PHE A 373 -10.20 -14.08 9.13
C PHE A 373 -10.66 -13.55 7.80
N MET A 374 -9.82 -13.71 6.78
CA MET A 374 -10.14 -13.35 5.40
C MET A 374 -9.94 -14.54 4.47
N SER A 375 -10.85 -14.68 3.50
CA SER A 375 -10.66 -15.65 2.43
C SER A 375 -9.54 -15.14 1.51
N ASP A 376 -8.46 -15.86 1.41
CA ASP A 376 -7.35 -15.51 0.53
C ASP A 376 -6.73 -16.77 -0.06
N GLY A 377 -5.75 -16.63 -0.92
CA GLY A 377 -4.96 -17.70 -1.49
C GLY A 377 -3.77 -17.19 -2.28
N PRO A 378 -2.65 -17.91 -2.25
CA PRO A 378 -1.49 -17.54 -3.04
C PRO A 378 -1.78 -17.65 -4.52
N LEU A 379 -1.06 -16.88 -5.32
CA LEU A 379 -1.11 -17.04 -6.78
C LEU A 379 -0.57 -18.42 -7.20
N PRO A 380 -1.01 -18.95 -8.35
CA PRO A 380 -0.72 -20.33 -8.76
C PRO A 380 0.75 -20.74 -8.76
N LEU A 381 1.63 -19.92 -9.33
CA LEU A 381 3.06 -20.24 -9.41
C LEU A 381 3.75 -20.12 -8.04
N ILE A 382 3.40 -19.10 -7.25
CA ILE A 382 3.91 -18.94 -5.89
C ILE A 382 3.53 -20.16 -5.05
N TRP A 383 2.28 -20.62 -5.16
CA TRP A 383 1.82 -21.81 -4.44
C TRP A 383 2.54 -23.08 -4.92
N ALA A 384 2.71 -23.25 -6.24
CA ALA A 384 3.42 -24.38 -6.80
C ALA A 384 4.88 -24.43 -6.34
N ALA A 385 5.57 -23.31 -6.33
CA ALA A 385 6.95 -23.18 -5.84
C ALA A 385 7.06 -23.54 -4.35
N SER A 386 6.16 -23.00 -3.50
CA SER A 386 6.12 -23.33 -2.06
C SER A 386 5.80 -24.79 -1.80
N SER A 387 4.90 -25.40 -2.59
CA SER A 387 4.51 -26.80 -2.48
C SER A 387 5.58 -27.74 -3.00
N ALA A 388 6.33 -27.36 -4.04
CA ALA A 388 7.44 -28.14 -4.58
C ALA A 388 8.64 -28.18 -3.62
N ALA A 389 8.88 -27.09 -2.89
CA ALA A 389 9.90 -27.04 -1.84
C ALA A 389 9.57 -27.99 -0.65
N ASN A 390 8.30 -28.29 -0.43
CA ASN A 390 7.83 -29.12 0.69
C ASN A 390 7.49 -30.56 0.33
N ALA A 391 7.47 -30.94 -0.96
CA ALA A 391 7.20 -32.31 -1.40
C ALA A 391 7.74 -32.56 -2.81
N ALA A 392 8.35 -33.70 -3.03
CA ALA A 392 8.62 -34.25 -4.37
C ALA A 392 7.28 -34.58 -5.08
N CYS A 393 6.56 -33.56 -5.52
CA CYS A 393 5.25 -33.68 -6.15
C CYS A 393 5.38 -33.55 -7.67
N GLY A 394 5.09 -34.63 -8.40
CA GLY A 394 5.03 -34.56 -9.86
C GLY A 394 3.97 -33.57 -10.33
N ALA A 395 4.22 -32.89 -11.48
CA ALA A 395 3.42 -31.77 -11.98
C ALA A 395 1.89 -32.04 -12.04
N ALA A 396 1.46 -33.23 -12.44
CA ALA A 396 0.05 -33.60 -12.50
C ALA A 396 -0.60 -33.69 -11.10
N ARG A 397 0.12 -34.17 -10.10
CA ARG A 397 -0.35 -34.28 -8.70
C ARG A 397 -0.40 -32.91 -8.05
N CYS A 398 0.58 -32.06 -8.32
CA CYS A 398 0.56 -30.66 -7.90
C CYS A 398 -0.61 -29.91 -8.51
N ALA A 399 -0.89 -30.08 -9.80
CA ALA A 399 -2.01 -29.43 -10.47
C ALA A 399 -3.37 -29.88 -9.89
N LYS A 400 -3.55 -31.17 -9.58
CA LYS A 400 -4.77 -31.69 -8.95
C LYS A 400 -4.94 -31.12 -7.54
N ARG A 401 -3.89 -31.18 -6.72
CA ARG A 401 -3.88 -30.61 -5.36
C ARG A 401 -4.11 -29.10 -5.39
N TRP A 402 -3.50 -28.37 -6.35
CA TRP A 402 -3.71 -26.96 -6.52
C TRP A 402 -5.16 -26.60 -6.85
N ARG A 403 -5.85 -27.36 -7.67
CA ARG A 403 -7.27 -27.12 -8.00
C ARG A 403 -8.21 -27.29 -6.82
N SER A 404 -7.89 -28.21 -5.92
CA SER A 404 -8.71 -28.55 -4.74
C SER A 404 -8.35 -27.80 -3.46
N THR A 405 -7.26 -27.02 -3.44
CA THR A 405 -6.83 -26.26 -2.27
C THR A 405 -7.34 -24.83 -2.42
N THR A 406 -8.08 -24.16 -1.53
CA THR A 406 -7.55 -23.55 -0.35
C THR A 406 -8.48 -22.55 0.29
N ILE A 407 -8.39 -22.42 1.56
CA ILE A 407 -8.72 -21.21 2.31
C ILE A 407 -7.43 -20.79 3.01
N LYS A 408 -7.01 -19.54 2.81
CA LYS A 408 -6.03 -18.88 3.65
C LYS A 408 -6.82 -18.06 4.66
N LEU A 409 -6.70 -18.42 5.92
CA LEU A 409 -7.20 -17.65 7.03
C LEU A 409 -6.01 -16.87 7.58
N GLY A 410 -6.01 -15.57 7.49
CA GLY A 410 -4.95 -14.70 7.97
C GLY A 410 -5.47 -13.62 8.88
#